data_6e39eff2e7c86ea77312f6170a07820d
#
_entry.id   6e39eff2e7c86ea77312f6170a07820d
#
_cell.length_a   1.000
_cell.length_b   1.000
_cell.length_c   1.000
_cell.angle_alpha   90.00
_cell.angle_beta   90.00
_cell.angle_gamma   90.00
#
_symmetry.space_group_name_H-M   'P 1'
#
loop_
_entity.id
_entity.type
_entity.pdbx_description
1 polymer ?
#
loop_
_entity_poly.entity_id
_entity_poly.type
_entity_poly.pdbx_seq_one_letter_code
_entity_poly.pdbx_strand_id
1 'polypeptide(L)'
;MGVVHGQEMVLNIGPQHPATHGVLRLQVKTDGEVISEITPYLGYLHRCFEKHCENVTYEQVIPFTDRCDYLASMNSNFGYVVAMEELMEIKIPERVEYIRVIMGELNRIASHLLALGVYGLDIGAFTPFLYMLRDRERILDMFEYTCGARLLYNYMWVGGVSHDLPKDFETICTDFLDYFEPQIKEYNNLLSFNKIFVERTADVGVIPADVAVSYGVSGPNLRASGVKWDVRKDEPYSIYEKFDFDVPTGTGEFGTLGDCYDRYLIRVQEMRQSIRIINQCLNKIPEGPIKVDNTKVSAPSKTHMKQSMEALIHHFKYFTEGFAVNP
;
A
#
# COMPACT_ATOMS: atom_id res chain seq x y z
N MET A 1 -1.59 -44.36 25.64
CA MET A 1 -1.21 -43.19 26.44
C MET A 1 -2.42 -42.29 26.50
N GLY A 2 -2.99 -42.07 27.70
CA GLY A 2 -4.17 -41.22 27.87
C GLY A 2 -3.79 -39.77 27.58
N VAL A 3 -4.59 -39.11 26.76
CA VAL A 3 -4.46 -37.67 26.52
C VAL A 3 -4.80 -36.99 27.86
N VAL A 4 -3.82 -36.35 28.48
CA VAL A 4 -4.05 -35.49 29.64
C VAL A 4 -4.73 -34.24 29.09
N HIS A 5 -6.05 -34.15 29.24
CA HIS A 5 -6.77 -32.91 28.95
C HIS A 5 -6.32 -31.88 29.98
N GLY A 6 -5.67 -30.80 29.51
CA GLY A 6 -5.34 -29.63 30.31
C GLY A 6 -6.63 -28.88 30.68
N GLN A 7 -6.54 -27.93 31.60
CA GLN A 7 -7.66 -27.00 31.82
C GLN A 7 -7.81 -26.06 30.62
N GLU A 8 -9.00 -26.00 30.05
CA GLU A 8 -9.31 -24.96 29.08
C GLU A 8 -9.05 -23.57 29.65
N MET A 9 -8.22 -22.79 28.95
CA MET A 9 -7.97 -21.41 29.32
C MET A 9 -8.50 -20.47 28.23
N VAL A 10 -9.01 -19.31 28.66
CA VAL A 10 -9.36 -18.22 27.77
C VAL A 10 -8.32 -17.11 27.91
N LEU A 11 -7.60 -16.86 26.86
CA LEU A 11 -6.56 -15.82 26.79
C LEU A 11 -7.01 -14.69 25.87
N ASN A 12 -6.61 -13.46 26.19
CA ASN A 12 -6.78 -12.31 25.30
C ASN A 12 -5.41 -11.90 24.75
N ILE A 13 -5.26 -11.94 23.43
CA ILE A 13 -4.12 -11.39 22.71
C ILE A 13 -4.55 -10.05 22.12
N GLY A 14 -3.96 -8.97 22.66
CA GLY A 14 -4.36 -7.60 22.33
C GLY A 14 -5.52 -7.06 23.20
N PRO A 15 -5.98 -5.81 22.96
CA PRO A 15 -5.67 -4.96 21.80
C PRO A 15 -4.23 -4.45 21.72
N GLN A 16 -3.48 -4.35 22.81
CA GLN A 16 -2.07 -4.01 22.79
C GLN A 16 -1.26 -5.30 22.96
N HIS A 17 -0.65 -5.75 21.87
CA HIS A 17 0.24 -6.92 21.84
C HIS A 17 1.12 -6.84 20.58
N PRO A 18 2.40 -7.20 20.62
CA PRO A 18 3.30 -7.14 19.45
C PRO A 18 2.76 -7.88 18.21
N ALA A 19 2.16 -9.06 18.41
CA ALA A 19 1.64 -9.89 17.32
C ALA A 19 0.29 -9.42 16.74
N THR A 20 -0.32 -8.37 17.26
CA THR A 20 -1.59 -7.83 16.75
C THR A 20 -1.41 -6.63 15.84
N HIS A 21 -0.20 -6.17 15.63
CA HIS A 21 0.20 -5.09 14.72
C HIS A 21 -0.63 -3.81 14.87
N GLY A 22 -0.98 -3.47 16.11
CA GLY A 22 -1.81 -2.34 16.45
C GLY A 22 -2.80 -2.71 17.56
N VAL A 23 -4.11 -2.69 17.26
CA VAL A 23 -5.17 -2.82 18.27
C VAL A 23 -6.17 -3.94 17.97
N LEU A 24 -5.77 -4.99 17.31
CA LEU A 24 -6.59 -6.17 17.13
C LEU A 24 -6.64 -6.98 18.42
N ARG A 25 -7.84 -7.31 18.90
CA ARG A 25 -8.04 -8.22 20.03
C ARG A 25 -8.49 -9.58 19.52
N LEU A 26 -7.75 -10.62 19.89
CA LEU A 26 -8.10 -12.02 19.68
C LEU A 26 -8.38 -12.66 21.02
N GLN A 27 -9.58 -13.19 21.22
CA GLN A 27 -9.89 -14.06 22.33
C GLN A 27 -9.61 -15.50 21.89
N VAL A 28 -8.70 -16.16 22.57
CA VAL A 28 -8.20 -17.49 22.21
C VAL A 28 -8.56 -18.47 23.31
N LYS A 29 -9.22 -19.57 22.96
CA LYS A 29 -9.39 -20.71 23.85
C LYS A 29 -8.29 -21.73 23.59
N THR A 30 -7.63 -22.18 24.63
CA THR A 30 -6.51 -23.13 24.54
C THR A 30 -6.74 -24.33 25.44
N ASP A 31 -6.29 -25.49 24.99
CA ASP A 31 -6.07 -26.68 25.80
C ASP A 31 -4.54 -26.91 25.88
N GLY A 32 -3.94 -26.40 26.96
CA GLY A 32 -2.50 -26.28 27.05
C GLY A 32 -1.96 -25.29 26.01
N GLU A 33 -1.10 -25.75 25.10
CA GLU A 33 -0.52 -24.95 23.99
C GLU A 33 -1.33 -25.05 22.70
N VAL A 34 -2.35 -25.89 22.63
CA VAL A 34 -3.17 -26.07 21.45
C VAL A 34 -4.33 -25.09 21.45
N ILE A 35 -4.46 -24.32 20.39
CA ILE A 35 -5.59 -23.39 20.19
C ILE A 35 -6.78 -24.18 19.66
N SER A 36 -7.91 -24.14 20.41
CA SER A 36 -9.17 -24.77 20.02
C SER A 36 -10.12 -23.82 19.29
N GLU A 37 -10.13 -22.53 19.69
CA GLU A 37 -11.02 -21.53 19.10
C GLU A 37 -10.36 -20.15 19.14
N ILE A 38 -10.59 -19.34 18.10
CA ILE A 38 -10.19 -17.93 18.05
C ILE A 38 -11.40 -17.08 17.68
N THR A 39 -11.72 -16.11 18.55
CA THR A 39 -12.75 -15.11 18.28
C THR A 39 -12.10 -13.74 18.10
N PRO A 40 -12.11 -13.15 16.89
CA PRO A 40 -11.60 -11.80 16.67
C PRO A 40 -12.61 -10.76 17.14
N TYR A 41 -12.12 -9.73 17.84
CA TYR A 41 -12.90 -8.54 18.22
C TYR A 41 -12.39 -7.35 17.44
N LEU A 42 -13.18 -6.91 16.47
CA LEU A 42 -12.89 -5.76 15.60
C LEU A 42 -13.48 -4.50 16.22
N GLY A 43 -12.99 -3.34 15.74
CA GLY A 43 -13.54 -2.03 16.09
C GLY A 43 -12.65 -1.13 16.95
N TYR A 44 -11.56 -1.62 17.52
CA TYR A 44 -10.66 -0.77 18.33
C TYR A 44 -9.98 0.33 17.51
N LEU A 45 -9.85 0.17 16.20
CA LEU A 45 -9.32 1.18 15.27
C LEU A 45 -10.42 1.85 14.43
N HIS A 46 -11.68 1.69 14.79
CA HIS A 46 -12.79 2.39 14.14
C HIS A 46 -12.80 3.86 14.56
N ARG A 47 -12.42 4.76 13.64
CA ARG A 47 -12.27 6.20 13.89
C ARG A 47 -13.37 7.04 13.26
N CYS A 48 -14.54 6.47 12.97
CA CYS A 48 -15.68 7.13 12.34
C CYS A 48 -15.33 7.81 11.00
N PHE A 49 -14.46 7.20 10.22
CA PHE A 49 -13.89 7.74 9.00
C PHE A 49 -14.96 8.18 8.00
N GLU A 50 -15.88 7.31 7.67
CA GLU A 50 -16.98 7.58 6.73
C GLU A 50 -17.84 8.75 7.21
N LYS A 51 -18.13 8.80 8.51
CA LYS A 51 -18.91 9.89 9.10
C LYS A 51 -18.19 11.25 9.06
N HIS A 52 -16.87 11.25 9.17
CA HIS A 52 -16.08 12.47 8.95
C HIS A 52 -16.15 12.93 7.50
N CYS A 53 -16.06 12.01 6.55
CA CYS A 53 -16.13 12.32 5.12
C CYS A 53 -17.46 12.99 4.72
N GLU A 54 -18.58 12.68 5.38
CA GLU A 54 -19.87 13.34 5.14
C GLU A 54 -19.89 14.83 5.53
N ASN A 55 -18.94 15.30 6.36
CA ASN A 55 -18.94 16.64 6.94
C ASN A 55 -17.81 17.53 6.39
N VAL A 56 -17.08 17.08 5.39
CA VAL A 56 -15.95 17.80 4.79
C VAL A 56 -16.09 17.87 3.28
N THR A 57 -15.32 18.73 2.62
CA THR A 57 -15.26 18.77 1.15
C THR A 57 -14.44 17.60 0.61
N TYR A 58 -14.61 17.29 -0.68
CA TYR A 58 -13.89 16.19 -1.34
C TYR A 58 -12.36 16.31 -1.18
N GLU A 59 -11.81 17.50 -1.29
CA GLU A 59 -10.38 17.75 -1.06
C GLU A 59 -9.95 17.49 0.39
N GLN A 60 -10.80 17.81 1.33
CA GLN A 60 -10.53 17.59 2.75
C GLN A 60 -10.61 16.11 3.16
N VAL A 61 -11.16 15.24 2.31
CA VAL A 61 -11.16 13.79 2.51
C VAL A 61 -9.76 13.19 2.31
N ILE A 62 -8.95 13.76 1.40
CA ILE A 62 -7.64 13.20 1.04
C ILE A 62 -6.76 12.88 2.27
N PRO A 63 -6.56 13.78 3.25
CA PRO A 63 -5.81 13.45 4.46
C PRO A 63 -6.38 12.29 5.28
N PHE A 64 -7.69 12.03 5.18
CA PHE A 64 -8.27 10.86 5.84
C PHE A 64 -7.88 9.56 5.13
N THR A 65 -7.80 9.56 3.80
CA THR A 65 -7.37 8.38 3.03
C THR A 65 -5.94 7.98 3.35
N ASP A 66 -5.03 8.93 3.61
CA ASP A 66 -3.67 8.64 4.10
C ASP A 66 -3.67 7.78 5.36
N ARG A 67 -4.66 7.95 6.23
CA ARG A 67 -4.75 7.31 7.54
C ARG A 67 -5.58 6.02 7.54
N CYS A 68 -6.15 5.65 6.41
CA CYS A 68 -6.83 4.36 6.24
C CYS A 68 -5.83 3.21 6.31
N ASP A 69 -4.83 3.28 5.45
CA ASP A 69 -3.67 2.41 5.45
C ASP A 69 -2.41 3.28 5.51
N TYR A 70 -1.96 3.61 6.70
CA TYR A 70 -0.83 4.52 6.92
C TYR A 70 0.53 3.94 6.45
N LEU A 71 0.59 2.68 6.06
CA LEU A 71 1.77 2.07 5.46
C LEU A 71 1.78 2.22 3.93
N ALA A 72 0.62 2.33 3.31
CA ALA A 72 0.42 2.49 1.87
C ALA A 72 -0.39 3.75 1.54
N SER A 73 -0.10 4.87 2.22
CA SER A 73 -0.84 6.13 2.12
C SER A 73 -0.90 6.67 0.69
N MET A 74 0.19 6.59 -0.09
CA MET A 74 0.19 7.01 -1.51
C MET A 74 -0.83 6.22 -2.32
N ASN A 75 -0.92 4.91 -2.11
CA ASN A 75 -1.89 4.07 -2.82
C ASN A 75 -3.32 4.35 -2.38
N SER A 76 -3.54 4.68 -1.10
CA SER A 76 -4.87 5.07 -0.60
C SER A 76 -5.32 6.42 -1.19
N ASN A 77 -4.42 7.41 -1.27
CA ASN A 77 -4.69 8.66 -1.98
C ASN A 77 -4.98 8.39 -3.46
N PHE A 78 -4.15 7.55 -4.11
CA PHE A 78 -4.30 7.24 -5.53
C PHE A 78 -5.69 6.67 -5.84
N GLY A 79 -6.13 5.68 -5.08
CA GLY A 79 -7.46 5.09 -5.26
C GLY A 79 -8.58 6.12 -5.12
N TYR A 80 -8.50 7.00 -4.12
CA TYR A 80 -9.50 8.04 -3.91
C TYR A 80 -9.53 9.08 -5.04
N VAL A 81 -8.36 9.63 -5.42
CA VAL A 81 -8.33 10.68 -6.44
C VAL A 81 -8.74 10.16 -7.82
N VAL A 82 -8.37 8.93 -8.18
CA VAL A 82 -8.82 8.30 -9.43
C VAL A 82 -10.33 8.15 -9.46
N ALA A 83 -10.95 7.70 -8.37
CA ALA A 83 -12.42 7.59 -8.29
C ALA A 83 -13.11 8.95 -8.44
N MET A 84 -12.55 10.00 -7.84
CA MET A 84 -13.10 11.36 -7.95
C MET A 84 -12.92 11.93 -9.36
N GLU A 85 -11.78 11.71 -9.99
CA GLU A 85 -11.48 12.17 -11.34
C GLU A 85 -12.33 11.49 -12.39
N GLU A 86 -12.60 10.21 -12.24
CA GLU A 86 -13.52 9.45 -13.07
C GLU A 86 -14.96 9.99 -12.92
N LEU A 87 -15.41 10.19 -11.67
CA LEU A 87 -16.73 10.75 -11.37
C LEU A 87 -16.94 12.14 -11.96
N MET A 88 -15.86 12.93 -12.08
CA MET A 88 -15.88 14.30 -12.62
C MET A 88 -15.51 14.36 -14.11
N GLU A 89 -15.21 13.25 -14.76
CA GLU A 89 -14.74 13.15 -16.15
C GLU A 89 -13.53 14.06 -16.45
N ILE A 90 -12.56 14.13 -15.49
CA ILE A 90 -11.37 14.98 -15.61
C ILE A 90 -10.26 14.21 -16.29
N LYS A 91 -9.69 14.79 -17.36
CA LYS A 91 -8.47 14.27 -17.98
C LYS A 91 -7.24 14.82 -17.29
N ILE A 92 -6.44 13.92 -16.78
CA ILE A 92 -5.22 14.23 -16.04
C ILE A 92 -4.04 14.41 -17.00
N PRO A 93 -3.10 15.38 -16.72
CA PRO A 93 -1.88 15.50 -17.49
C PRO A 93 -1.03 14.22 -17.44
N GLU A 94 -0.47 13.82 -18.57
CA GLU A 94 0.28 12.56 -18.67
C GLU A 94 1.47 12.50 -17.69
N ARG A 95 2.18 13.62 -17.48
CA ARG A 95 3.24 13.69 -16.46
C ARG A 95 2.79 13.29 -15.08
N VAL A 96 1.59 13.74 -14.66
CA VAL A 96 1.00 13.41 -13.35
C VAL A 96 0.77 11.91 -13.19
N GLU A 97 0.29 11.25 -14.25
CA GLU A 97 0.05 9.81 -14.24
C GLU A 97 1.36 9.03 -13.99
N TYR A 98 2.45 9.39 -14.67
CA TYR A 98 3.75 8.80 -14.44
C TYR A 98 4.26 9.03 -13.01
N ILE A 99 4.12 10.24 -12.48
CA ILE A 99 4.51 10.58 -11.10
C ILE A 99 3.74 9.71 -10.10
N ARG A 100 2.42 9.60 -10.27
CA ARG A 100 1.57 8.82 -9.38
C ARG A 100 1.93 7.34 -9.39
N VAL A 101 2.21 6.76 -10.56
CA VAL A 101 2.64 5.37 -10.67
C VAL A 101 3.99 5.15 -9.99
N ILE A 102 4.98 6.02 -10.21
CA ILE A 102 6.29 5.93 -9.53
C ILE A 102 6.09 5.94 -8.01
N MET A 103 5.35 6.92 -7.48
CA MET A 103 5.13 7.06 -6.05
C MET A 103 4.31 5.91 -5.47
N GLY A 104 3.31 5.42 -6.20
CA GLY A 104 2.50 4.27 -5.81
C GLY A 104 3.31 2.98 -5.72
N GLU A 105 4.19 2.72 -6.70
CA GLU A 105 5.04 1.52 -6.70
C GLU A 105 6.19 1.60 -5.68
N LEU A 106 6.79 2.76 -5.44
CA LEU A 106 7.72 2.97 -4.32
C LEU A 106 7.03 2.72 -2.98
N ASN A 107 5.80 3.20 -2.83
CA ASN A 107 5.02 2.99 -1.61
C ASN A 107 4.62 1.52 -1.44
N ARG A 108 4.35 0.79 -2.52
CA ARG A 108 4.14 -0.66 -2.50
C ARG A 108 5.37 -1.40 -1.97
N ILE A 109 6.56 -1.05 -2.45
CA ILE A 109 7.82 -1.63 -1.94
C ILE A 109 7.96 -1.33 -0.44
N ALA A 110 7.77 -0.08 -0.03
CA ALA A 110 7.87 0.33 1.38
C ALA A 110 6.87 -0.40 2.29
N SER A 111 5.65 -0.61 1.82
CA SER A 111 4.61 -1.36 2.54
C SER A 111 4.96 -2.85 2.65
N HIS A 112 5.41 -3.47 1.56
CA HIS A 112 5.84 -4.87 1.58
C HIS A 112 7.04 -5.10 2.49
N LEU A 113 8.02 -4.20 2.49
CA LEU A 113 9.18 -4.28 3.39
C LEU A 113 8.75 -4.33 4.85
N LEU A 114 7.84 -3.43 5.26
CA LEU A 114 7.34 -3.46 6.63
C LEU A 114 6.55 -4.74 6.91
N ALA A 115 5.61 -5.10 6.04
CA ALA A 115 4.76 -6.28 6.21
C ALA A 115 5.58 -7.56 6.36
N LEU A 116 6.58 -7.76 5.50
CA LEU A 116 7.44 -8.95 5.53
C LEU A 116 8.39 -8.95 6.72
N GLY A 117 8.91 -7.78 7.09
CA GLY A 117 9.78 -7.62 8.26
C GLY A 117 9.05 -7.98 9.55
N VAL A 118 7.84 -7.44 9.76
CA VAL A 118 7.00 -7.74 10.93
C VAL A 118 6.53 -9.19 10.92
N TYR A 119 6.22 -9.73 9.75
CA TYR A 119 5.87 -11.14 9.61
C TYR A 119 7.01 -12.07 10.07
N GLY A 120 8.25 -11.75 9.67
CA GLY A 120 9.43 -12.45 10.18
C GLY A 120 9.59 -12.32 11.71
N LEU A 121 9.36 -11.12 12.24
CA LEU A 121 9.44 -10.83 13.67
C LEU A 121 8.45 -11.68 14.48
N ASP A 122 7.22 -11.85 14.03
CA ASP A 122 6.19 -12.65 14.69
C ASP A 122 6.59 -14.13 14.83
N ILE A 123 7.41 -14.61 13.90
CA ILE A 123 7.93 -15.98 13.90
C ILE A 123 9.29 -16.08 14.64
N GLY A 124 9.80 -14.96 15.15
CA GLY A 124 11.03 -14.88 15.91
C GLY A 124 12.28 -14.48 15.10
N ALA A 125 12.14 -14.10 13.85
CA ALA A 125 13.25 -13.63 13.00
C ALA A 125 13.40 -12.11 13.09
N PHE A 126 14.12 -11.61 14.10
CA PHE A 126 14.27 -10.18 14.36
C PHE A 126 15.20 -9.47 13.35
N THR A 127 16.28 -10.11 12.94
CA THR A 127 17.30 -9.50 12.07
C THR A 127 16.74 -9.05 10.71
N PRO A 128 15.95 -9.86 9.95
CA PRO A 128 15.37 -9.42 8.70
C PRO A 128 14.50 -8.16 8.83
N PHE A 129 13.78 -8.01 9.95
CA PHE A 129 12.98 -6.82 10.24
C PHE A 129 13.84 -5.54 10.23
N LEU A 130 15.01 -5.55 10.89
CA LEU A 130 15.91 -4.39 10.91
C LEU A 130 16.47 -4.06 9.52
N TYR A 131 16.80 -5.08 8.72
CA TYR A 131 17.30 -4.88 7.36
C TYR A 131 16.22 -4.29 6.44
N MET A 132 15.00 -4.80 6.53
CA MET A 132 13.88 -4.28 5.75
C MET A 132 13.51 -2.84 6.14
N LEU A 133 13.60 -2.49 7.43
CA LEU A 133 13.42 -1.10 7.86
C LEU A 133 14.54 -0.18 7.38
N ARG A 134 15.80 -0.63 7.41
CA ARG A 134 16.93 0.13 6.84
C ARG A 134 16.69 0.51 5.39
N ASP A 135 16.21 -0.43 4.60
CA ASP A 135 16.01 -0.20 3.17
C ASP A 135 14.74 0.62 2.89
N ARG A 136 13.71 0.46 3.74
CA ARG A 136 12.51 1.29 3.72
C ARG A 136 12.83 2.77 3.99
N GLU A 137 13.77 3.09 4.87
CA GLU A 137 14.17 4.46 5.17
C GLU A 137 14.58 5.24 3.92
N ARG A 138 15.29 4.61 2.97
CA ARG A 138 15.68 5.26 1.71
C ARG A 138 14.47 5.69 0.87
N ILE A 139 13.39 4.92 0.89
CA ILE A 139 12.14 5.28 0.21
C ILE A 139 11.47 6.46 0.94
N LEU A 140 11.46 6.44 2.27
CA LEU A 140 10.91 7.54 3.06
C LEU A 140 11.68 8.84 2.87
N ASP A 141 13.00 8.78 2.69
CA ASP A 141 13.83 9.95 2.35
C ASP A 141 13.42 10.54 0.97
N MET A 142 13.15 9.70 -0.03
CA MET A 142 12.64 10.16 -1.33
C MET A 142 11.25 10.79 -1.22
N PHE A 143 10.38 10.25 -0.38
CA PHE A 143 9.07 10.84 -0.12
C PHE A 143 9.18 12.19 0.60
N GLU A 144 10.00 12.27 1.64
CA GLU A 144 10.26 13.53 2.35
C GLU A 144 10.84 14.58 1.40
N TYR A 145 11.77 14.20 0.52
CA TYR A 145 12.36 15.09 -0.45
C TYR A 145 11.35 15.61 -1.49
N THR A 146 10.34 14.81 -1.84
CA THR A 146 9.33 15.17 -2.83
C THR A 146 8.16 15.93 -2.24
N CYS A 147 7.61 15.48 -1.11
CA CYS A 147 6.38 16.05 -0.53
C CYS A 147 6.55 16.63 0.88
N GLY A 148 7.73 16.52 1.47
CA GLY A 148 8.02 17.05 2.81
C GLY A 148 7.55 16.15 3.96
N ALA A 149 7.04 14.95 3.68
CA ALA A 149 6.54 14.04 4.70
C ALA A 149 7.08 12.62 4.49
N ARG A 150 7.37 11.94 5.59
CA ARG A 150 7.83 10.53 5.60
C ARG A 150 6.68 9.54 5.66
N LEU A 151 5.55 9.97 6.18
CA LEU A 151 4.27 9.24 6.27
C LEU A 151 3.12 10.23 6.11
N LEU A 152 1.94 9.75 5.69
CA LEU A 152 0.72 10.56 5.58
C LEU A 152 0.92 11.78 4.67
N TYR A 153 1.24 11.51 3.43
CA TYR A 153 1.85 12.42 2.47
C TYR A 153 0.94 13.53 1.97
N ASN A 154 -0.37 13.29 1.86
CA ASN A 154 -1.33 14.21 1.21
C ASN A 154 -0.78 14.77 -0.11
N TYR A 155 -0.25 13.88 -0.95
CA TYR A 155 0.53 14.23 -2.13
C TYR A 155 -0.29 14.21 -3.42
N MET A 156 -1.13 13.21 -3.59
CA MET A 156 -2.00 13.08 -4.75
C MET A 156 -3.30 13.84 -4.49
N TRP A 157 -3.57 14.82 -5.33
CA TRP A 157 -4.76 15.66 -5.25
C TRP A 157 -5.64 15.44 -6.46
N VAL A 158 -6.94 15.74 -6.34
CA VAL A 158 -7.84 15.69 -7.50
C VAL A 158 -7.34 16.66 -8.56
N GLY A 159 -7.12 16.15 -9.76
CA GLY A 159 -6.58 16.92 -10.89
C GLY A 159 -5.05 17.03 -10.93
N GLY A 160 -4.29 16.39 -10.03
CA GLY A 160 -2.83 16.45 -10.10
C GLY A 160 -2.08 15.93 -8.88
N VAL A 161 -0.92 16.54 -8.62
CA VAL A 161 -0.08 16.30 -7.44
C VAL A 161 0.28 17.63 -6.79
N SER A 162 0.60 17.61 -5.49
CA SER A 162 0.92 18.80 -4.72
C SER A 162 2.19 19.51 -5.21
N HIS A 163 3.23 18.75 -5.53
CA HIS A 163 4.54 19.23 -5.96
C HIS A 163 5.07 18.37 -7.11
N ASP A 164 5.91 18.93 -7.96
CA ASP A 164 6.64 18.19 -8.99
C ASP A 164 7.79 17.38 -8.38
N LEU A 165 8.29 16.42 -9.14
CA LEU A 165 9.51 15.72 -8.76
C LEU A 165 10.70 16.69 -8.71
N PRO A 166 11.56 16.61 -7.68
CA PRO A 166 12.82 17.33 -7.64
C PRO A 166 13.70 17.01 -8.84
N LYS A 167 14.57 17.95 -9.26
CA LYS A 167 15.37 17.81 -10.49
C LYS A 167 16.30 16.59 -10.53
N ASP A 168 16.77 16.15 -9.37
CA ASP A 168 17.69 15.03 -9.17
C ASP A 168 16.96 13.74 -8.75
N PHE A 169 15.62 13.77 -8.69
CA PHE A 169 14.81 12.63 -8.25
C PHE A 169 15.07 11.38 -9.09
N GLU A 170 15.20 11.51 -10.40
CA GLU A 170 15.47 10.39 -11.31
C GLU A 170 16.76 9.67 -10.93
N THR A 171 17.83 10.44 -10.68
CA THR A 171 19.14 9.89 -10.27
C THR A 171 19.03 9.18 -8.91
N ILE A 172 18.42 9.83 -7.92
CA ILE A 172 18.23 9.26 -6.56
C ILE A 172 17.41 7.97 -6.62
N CYS A 173 16.34 7.96 -7.41
CA CYS A 173 15.48 6.80 -7.55
C CYS A 173 16.20 5.66 -8.27
N THR A 174 16.95 5.92 -9.33
CA THR A 174 17.74 4.91 -10.04
C THR A 174 18.81 4.31 -9.12
N ASP A 175 19.56 5.14 -8.39
CA ASP A 175 20.55 4.69 -7.40
C ASP A 175 19.92 3.81 -6.31
N PHE A 176 18.68 4.14 -5.91
CA PHE A 176 17.92 3.29 -4.96
C PHE A 176 17.55 1.96 -5.59
N LEU A 177 17.05 1.91 -6.82
CA LEU A 177 16.64 0.66 -7.47
C LEU A 177 17.83 -0.29 -7.68
N ASP A 178 18.97 0.25 -8.13
CA ASP A 178 20.22 -0.51 -8.31
C ASP A 178 20.73 -1.08 -6.96
N TYR A 179 20.62 -0.30 -5.90
CA TYR A 179 20.93 -0.75 -4.55
C TYR A 179 19.94 -1.82 -4.07
N PHE A 180 18.64 -1.65 -4.32
CA PHE A 180 17.59 -2.45 -3.71
C PHE A 180 17.45 -3.85 -4.31
N GLU A 181 17.67 -4.03 -5.59
CA GLU A 181 17.53 -5.34 -6.25
C GLU A 181 18.43 -6.43 -5.62
N PRO A 182 19.72 -6.18 -5.31
CA PRO A 182 20.53 -7.13 -4.53
C PRO A 182 19.99 -7.43 -3.12
N GLN A 183 19.33 -6.47 -2.46
CA GLN A 183 18.79 -6.67 -1.10
C GLN A 183 17.69 -7.74 -1.08
N ILE A 184 16.92 -7.88 -2.15
CA ILE A 184 15.91 -8.96 -2.26
C ILE A 184 16.57 -10.34 -2.15
N LYS A 185 17.79 -10.50 -2.66
CA LYS A 185 18.56 -11.74 -2.49
C LYS A 185 19.01 -11.93 -1.03
N GLU A 186 19.38 -10.84 -0.38
CA GLU A 186 19.72 -10.86 1.05
C GLU A 186 18.54 -11.32 1.91
N TYR A 187 17.32 -10.79 1.65
CA TYR A 187 16.10 -11.22 2.35
C TYR A 187 15.78 -12.70 2.11
N ASN A 188 15.97 -13.17 0.89
CA ASN A 188 15.77 -14.58 0.57
C ASN A 188 16.74 -15.48 1.35
N ASN A 189 18.00 -15.09 1.48
CA ASN A 189 19.00 -15.85 2.23
C ASN A 189 18.77 -15.80 3.75
N LEU A 190 18.32 -14.65 4.26
CA LEU A 190 18.12 -14.47 5.70
C LEU A 190 16.79 -15.06 6.20
N LEU A 191 15.72 -14.98 5.39
CA LEU A 191 14.37 -15.33 5.82
C LEU A 191 13.69 -16.33 4.92
N SER A 192 13.51 -16.02 3.61
CA SER A 192 12.64 -16.81 2.73
C SER A 192 13.01 -18.28 2.69
N PHE A 193 14.31 -18.60 2.57
CA PHE A 193 14.80 -19.98 2.47
C PHE A 193 15.33 -20.52 3.81
N ASN A 194 15.07 -19.83 4.91
CA ASN A 194 15.39 -20.33 6.23
C ASN A 194 14.48 -21.51 6.58
N LYS A 195 15.08 -22.65 6.94
CA LYS A 195 14.35 -23.90 7.22
C LYS A 195 13.27 -23.70 8.30
N ILE A 196 13.58 -22.99 9.38
CA ILE A 196 12.63 -22.74 10.48
C ILE A 196 11.45 -21.90 9.99
N PHE A 197 11.72 -20.88 9.14
CA PHE A 197 10.68 -20.03 8.58
C PHE A 197 9.76 -20.84 7.65
N VAL A 198 10.32 -21.65 6.76
CA VAL A 198 9.55 -22.52 5.87
C VAL A 198 8.69 -23.50 6.68
N GLU A 199 9.27 -24.22 7.65
CA GLU A 199 8.52 -25.19 8.46
C GLU A 199 7.40 -24.56 9.31
N ARG A 200 7.48 -23.26 9.60
CA ARG A 200 6.45 -22.54 10.37
C ARG A 200 5.35 -21.91 9.50
N THR A 201 5.57 -21.78 8.20
CA THR A 201 4.67 -21.06 7.29
C THR A 201 4.11 -21.92 6.17
N ALA A 202 4.86 -22.93 5.72
CA ALA A 202 4.37 -23.91 4.75
C ALA A 202 3.28 -24.78 5.37
N ASP A 203 2.28 -25.11 4.59
CA ASP A 203 1.08 -25.90 4.97
C ASP A 203 0.23 -25.25 6.09
N VAL A 204 0.52 -24.00 6.49
CA VAL A 204 -0.21 -23.30 7.53
C VAL A 204 -1.16 -22.28 6.92
N GLY A 205 -2.41 -22.25 7.41
CA GLY A 205 -3.41 -21.25 7.02
C GLY A 205 -3.73 -21.28 5.53
N VAL A 206 -3.86 -22.45 4.96
CA VAL A 206 -4.19 -22.65 3.54
C VAL A 206 -5.54 -22.05 3.20
N ILE A 207 -5.60 -21.21 2.18
CA ILE A 207 -6.82 -20.63 1.64
C ILE A 207 -6.98 -21.14 0.20
N PRO A 208 -7.89 -22.09 -0.05
CA PRO A 208 -8.19 -22.57 -1.40
C PRO A 208 -8.72 -21.44 -2.30
N ALA A 209 -8.50 -21.52 -3.59
CA ALA A 209 -8.88 -20.51 -4.57
C ALA A 209 -10.39 -20.20 -4.57
N ASP A 210 -11.23 -21.23 -4.49
CA ASP A 210 -12.69 -21.11 -4.42
C ASP A 210 -13.17 -20.38 -3.16
N VAL A 211 -12.55 -20.69 -2.01
CA VAL A 211 -12.81 -19.99 -0.74
C VAL A 211 -12.36 -18.54 -0.84
N ALA A 212 -11.16 -18.29 -1.36
CA ALA A 212 -10.65 -16.93 -1.53
C ALA A 212 -11.59 -16.07 -2.39
N VAL A 213 -12.06 -16.60 -3.51
CA VAL A 213 -13.01 -15.90 -4.39
C VAL A 213 -14.36 -15.69 -3.70
N SER A 214 -14.87 -16.69 -2.99
CA SER A 214 -16.19 -16.58 -2.32
C SER A 214 -16.20 -15.54 -1.19
N TYR A 215 -15.07 -15.33 -0.53
CA TYR A 215 -14.90 -14.30 0.50
C TYR A 215 -14.50 -12.92 -0.05
N GLY A 216 -14.36 -12.77 -1.37
CA GLY A 216 -13.95 -11.51 -1.99
C GLY A 216 -12.49 -11.13 -1.68
N VAL A 217 -11.63 -12.10 -1.42
CA VAL A 217 -10.20 -11.85 -1.20
C VAL A 217 -9.58 -11.29 -2.48
N SER A 218 -8.72 -10.29 -2.36
CA SER A 218 -8.05 -9.63 -3.49
C SER A 218 -6.54 -9.48 -3.25
N GLY A 219 -5.84 -8.96 -4.26
CA GLY A 219 -4.42 -8.62 -4.19
C GLY A 219 -3.51 -9.82 -3.93
N PRO A 220 -2.40 -9.62 -3.20
CA PRO A 220 -1.41 -10.67 -2.95
C PRO A 220 -1.98 -11.93 -2.31
N ASN A 221 -3.00 -11.80 -1.46
CA ASN A 221 -3.63 -12.93 -0.79
C ASN A 221 -4.40 -13.83 -1.77
N LEU A 222 -5.11 -13.22 -2.73
CA LEU A 222 -5.81 -13.97 -3.78
C LEU A 222 -4.80 -14.63 -4.73
N ARG A 223 -3.77 -13.90 -5.14
CA ARG A 223 -2.73 -14.45 -6.01
C ARG A 223 -1.94 -15.59 -5.36
N ALA A 224 -1.74 -15.54 -4.04
CA ALA A 224 -1.14 -16.64 -3.30
C ALA A 224 -1.96 -17.93 -3.41
N SER A 225 -3.28 -17.85 -3.49
CA SER A 225 -4.17 -18.99 -3.72
C SER A 225 -4.18 -19.49 -5.19
N GLY A 226 -3.26 -18.99 -6.05
CA GLY A 226 -3.09 -19.43 -7.43
C GLY A 226 -4.00 -18.72 -8.45
N VAL A 227 -4.84 -17.77 -8.03
CA VAL A 227 -5.69 -17.02 -8.94
C VAL A 227 -4.89 -15.88 -9.56
N LYS A 228 -4.67 -15.95 -10.88
CA LYS A 228 -3.94 -14.93 -11.63
C LYS A 228 -4.86 -13.77 -11.96
N TRP A 229 -5.04 -12.86 -10.98
CA TRP A 229 -5.82 -11.65 -11.13
C TRP A 229 -5.10 -10.46 -10.49
N ASP A 230 -4.94 -9.39 -11.26
CA ASP A 230 -4.35 -8.12 -10.80
C ASP A 230 -5.09 -6.97 -11.49
N VAL A 231 -5.72 -6.11 -10.69
CA VAL A 231 -6.50 -4.97 -11.18
C VAL A 231 -5.71 -4.06 -12.12
N ARG A 232 -4.39 -3.97 -11.94
CA ARG A 232 -3.51 -3.17 -12.82
C ARG A 232 -3.40 -3.73 -14.25
N LYS A 233 -3.76 -5.03 -14.46
CA LYS A 233 -3.74 -5.71 -15.76
C LYS A 233 -5.11 -6.08 -16.27
N ASP A 234 -5.99 -6.57 -15.38
CA ASP A 234 -7.28 -7.11 -15.77
C ASP A 234 -8.34 -6.00 -15.92
N GLU A 235 -8.25 -4.94 -15.09
CA GLU A 235 -9.05 -3.72 -15.15
C GLU A 235 -8.13 -2.50 -14.96
N PRO A 236 -7.26 -2.20 -15.93
CA PRO A 236 -6.22 -1.21 -15.77
C PRO A 236 -6.78 0.19 -15.50
N TYR A 237 -6.23 0.85 -14.51
CA TYR A 237 -6.49 2.24 -14.17
C TYR A 237 -5.25 3.09 -14.41
N SER A 238 -5.40 4.42 -14.55
CA SER A 238 -4.33 5.34 -14.88
C SER A 238 -3.60 4.88 -16.15
N ILE A 239 -2.29 4.74 -16.12
CA ILE A 239 -1.47 4.33 -17.26
C ILE A 239 -0.81 2.95 -17.12
N TYR A 240 -1.31 2.10 -16.19
CA TYR A 240 -0.71 0.78 -15.97
C TYR A 240 -0.71 -0.12 -17.21
N GLU A 241 -1.63 0.08 -18.14
CA GLU A 241 -1.67 -0.61 -19.45
C GLU A 241 -0.42 -0.40 -20.31
N LYS A 242 0.32 0.72 -20.08
CA LYS A 242 1.54 1.08 -20.83
C LYS A 242 2.79 0.32 -20.33
N PHE A 243 2.69 -0.41 -19.22
CA PHE A 243 3.84 -1.06 -18.58
C PHE A 243 3.80 -2.57 -18.71
N ASP A 244 4.99 -3.13 -18.95
CA ASP A 244 5.21 -4.55 -18.97
C ASP A 244 5.70 -5.03 -17.61
N PHE A 245 4.92 -5.89 -16.96
CA PHE A 245 5.24 -6.56 -15.70
C PHE A 245 4.50 -7.89 -15.61
N ASP A 246 5.01 -8.81 -14.80
CA ASP A 246 4.37 -10.10 -14.56
C ASP A 246 3.46 -10.03 -13.35
N VAL A 247 2.43 -10.87 -13.33
CA VAL A 247 1.55 -11.07 -12.18
C VAL A 247 2.00 -12.35 -11.46
N PRO A 248 2.74 -12.22 -10.33
CA PRO A 248 3.17 -13.40 -9.59
C PRO A 248 1.99 -14.09 -8.92
N THR A 249 2.00 -15.43 -8.96
CA THR A 249 0.98 -16.29 -8.34
C THR A 249 1.65 -17.33 -7.45
N GLY A 250 0.95 -17.78 -6.42
CA GLY A 250 1.40 -18.90 -5.58
C GLY A 250 1.66 -20.15 -6.39
N THR A 251 2.64 -20.93 -5.98
CA THR A 251 3.07 -22.15 -6.65
C THR A 251 3.00 -23.38 -5.75
N GLY A 252 2.88 -23.19 -4.43
CA GLY A 252 2.97 -24.29 -3.47
C GLY A 252 4.34 -24.97 -3.45
N GLU A 253 5.41 -24.25 -3.77
CA GLU A 253 6.77 -24.81 -3.95
C GLU A 253 7.29 -25.53 -2.72
N PHE A 254 6.99 -24.99 -1.52
CA PHE A 254 7.46 -25.54 -0.25
C PHE A 254 6.34 -26.13 0.61
N GLY A 255 5.09 -26.01 0.19
CA GLY A 255 3.92 -26.49 0.93
C GLY A 255 2.68 -26.58 0.05
N THR A 256 1.53 -26.32 0.63
CA THR A 256 0.25 -26.34 -0.08
C THR A 256 -0.06 -24.96 -0.69
N LEU A 257 -0.48 -24.94 -1.94
CA LEU A 257 -0.89 -23.72 -2.63
C LEU A 257 -1.89 -22.91 -1.81
N GLY A 258 -1.60 -21.62 -1.60
CA GLY A 258 -2.43 -20.72 -0.82
C GLY A 258 -2.15 -20.69 0.68
N ASP A 259 -1.02 -21.23 1.12
CA ASP A 259 -0.57 -21.19 2.50
C ASP A 259 0.05 -19.83 2.91
N CYS A 260 0.50 -19.74 4.15
CA CYS A 260 1.17 -18.55 4.67
C CYS A 260 2.47 -18.25 3.96
N TYR A 261 3.21 -19.28 3.52
CA TYR A 261 4.47 -19.12 2.81
C TYR A 261 4.26 -18.50 1.43
N ASP A 262 3.27 -18.98 0.67
CA ASP A 262 2.92 -18.40 -0.63
C ASP A 262 2.54 -16.91 -0.50
N ARG A 263 1.75 -16.53 0.51
CA ARG A 263 1.39 -15.13 0.76
C ARG A 263 2.60 -14.23 1.08
N TYR A 264 3.59 -14.78 1.74
CA TYR A 264 4.87 -14.09 1.95
C TYR A 264 5.64 -13.96 0.63
N LEU A 265 5.84 -15.06 -0.10
CA LEU A 265 6.68 -15.11 -1.29
C LEU A 265 6.16 -14.22 -2.42
N ILE A 266 4.83 -14.16 -2.61
CA ILE A 266 4.20 -13.26 -3.59
C ILE A 266 4.61 -11.80 -3.36
N ARG A 267 4.61 -11.34 -2.12
CA ARG A 267 5.01 -9.95 -1.80
C ARG A 267 6.49 -9.69 -2.11
N VAL A 268 7.35 -10.68 -1.90
CA VAL A 268 8.77 -10.58 -2.31
C VAL A 268 8.90 -10.48 -3.83
N GLN A 269 8.10 -11.24 -4.58
CA GLN A 269 8.09 -11.19 -6.04
C GLN A 269 7.49 -9.88 -6.56
N GLU A 270 6.45 -9.35 -5.92
CA GLU A 270 5.83 -8.08 -6.29
C GLU A 270 6.80 -6.90 -6.16
N MET A 271 7.70 -6.90 -5.19
CA MET A 271 8.73 -5.86 -5.09
C MET A 271 9.60 -5.80 -6.36
N ARG A 272 9.93 -6.95 -6.97
CA ARG A 272 10.66 -6.99 -8.25
C ARG A 272 9.86 -6.42 -9.40
N GLN A 273 8.56 -6.70 -9.44
CA GLN A 273 7.69 -6.13 -10.47
C GLN A 273 7.53 -4.61 -10.30
N SER A 274 7.46 -4.12 -9.06
CA SER A 274 7.46 -2.68 -8.79
C SER A 274 8.74 -2.00 -9.28
N ILE A 275 9.93 -2.60 -9.06
CA ILE A 275 11.20 -2.11 -9.62
C ILE A 275 11.11 -2.01 -11.15
N ARG A 276 10.59 -3.04 -11.81
CA ARG A 276 10.44 -3.08 -13.28
C ARG A 276 9.50 -1.99 -13.80
N ILE A 277 8.40 -1.73 -13.11
CA ILE A 277 7.45 -0.65 -13.45
C ILE A 277 8.11 0.71 -13.27
N ILE A 278 8.76 0.96 -12.13
CA ILE A 278 9.40 2.25 -11.85
C ILE A 278 10.48 2.57 -12.89
N ASN A 279 11.32 1.60 -13.25
CA ASN A 279 12.33 1.77 -14.29
C ASN A 279 11.72 2.17 -15.65
N GLN A 280 10.59 1.57 -16.02
CA GLN A 280 9.90 1.94 -17.25
C GLN A 280 9.28 3.34 -17.16
N CYS A 281 8.80 3.75 -15.98
CA CYS A 281 8.28 5.08 -15.75
C CYS A 281 9.37 6.15 -15.87
N LEU A 282 10.51 5.97 -15.19
CA LEU A 282 11.64 6.91 -15.23
C LEU A 282 12.13 7.16 -16.66
N ASN A 283 12.22 6.10 -17.46
CA ASN A 283 12.65 6.20 -18.86
C ASN A 283 11.65 6.86 -19.81
N LYS A 284 10.39 7.02 -19.41
CA LYS A 284 9.30 7.48 -20.30
C LYS A 284 8.56 8.70 -19.80
N ILE A 285 8.85 9.18 -18.59
CA ILE A 285 8.14 10.32 -18.00
C ILE A 285 8.28 11.57 -18.88
N PRO A 286 7.16 12.16 -19.35
CA PRO A 286 7.21 13.36 -20.18
C PRO A 286 7.40 14.62 -19.32
N GLU A 287 7.84 15.70 -19.93
CA GLU A 287 7.70 17.04 -19.39
C GLU A 287 6.24 17.52 -19.52
N GLY A 288 5.81 18.39 -18.61
CA GLY A 288 4.44 18.92 -18.67
C GLY A 288 3.91 19.47 -17.34
N PRO A 289 2.64 19.88 -17.32
CA PRO A 289 2.02 20.40 -16.12
C PRO A 289 1.77 19.28 -15.10
N ILE A 290 1.79 19.66 -13.82
CA ILE A 290 1.53 18.75 -12.68
C ILE A 290 0.10 18.87 -12.13
N LYS A 291 -0.72 19.71 -12.75
CA LYS A 291 -2.14 19.92 -12.40
C LYS A 291 -2.95 20.23 -13.64
N VAL A 292 -4.23 19.89 -13.61
CA VAL A 292 -5.17 20.28 -14.65
C VAL A 292 -5.37 21.80 -14.66
N ASP A 293 -5.54 22.38 -15.83
CA ASP A 293 -5.92 23.80 -15.98
C ASP A 293 -7.43 23.98 -15.85
N ASN A 294 -7.93 23.70 -14.65
CA ASN A 294 -9.32 23.89 -14.28
C ASN A 294 -9.40 24.51 -12.88
N THR A 295 -9.64 25.80 -12.82
CA THR A 295 -9.67 26.58 -11.57
C THR A 295 -10.81 26.22 -10.62
N LYS A 296 -11.79 25.42 -11.06
CA LYS A 296 -12.84 24.86 -10.17
C LYS A 296 -12.36 23.68 -9.36
N VAL A 297 -11.40 22.92 -9.88
CA VAL A 297 -10.91 21.68 -9.31
C VAL A 297 -9.50 21.82 -8.75
N SER A 298 -8.68 22.70 -9.33
CA SER A 298 -7.30 22.94 -8.93
C SER A 298 -7.12 24.38 -8.48
N ALA A 299 -6.52 24.57 -7.29
CA ALA A 299 -6.24 25.91 -6.77
C ALA A 299 -5.28 26.67 -7.72
N PRO A 300 -5.57 27.94 -8.03
CA PRO A 300 -4.71 28.78 -8.87
C PRO A 300 -3.34 29.00 -8.20
N SER A 301 -2.32 29.29 -9.00
CA SER A 301 -0.98 29.57 -8.48
C SER A 301 -1.00 30.85 -7.62
N LYS A 302 -0.13 30.89 -6.60
CA LYS A 302 0.01 32.09 -5.71
C LYS A 302 0.28 33.37 -6.49
N THR A 303 1.02 33.31 -7.60
CA THR A 303 1.32 34.46 -8.45
C THR A 303 0.06 34.92 -9.19
N HIS A 304 -0.67 33.98 -9.81
CA HIS A 304 -1.91 34.30 -10.54
C HIS A 304 -2.99 34.83 -9.61
N MET A 305 -3.16 34.25 -8.43
CA MET A 305 -4.09 34.72 -7.40
C MET A 305 -3.83 36.19 -6.98
N LYS A 306 -2.56 36.65 -6.97
CA LYS A 306 -2.22 38.03 -6.63
C LYS A 306 -2.41 39.04 -7.77
N GLN A 307 -2.60 38.57 -9.00
CA GLN A 307 -2.65 39.40 -10.21
C GLN A 307 -4.03 39.41 -10.86
N SER A 308 -4.90 38.45 -10.56
CA SER A 308 -6.22 38.31 -11.15
C SER A 308 -7.30 38.18 -10.08
N MET A 309 -8.36 39.00 -10.22
CA MET A 309 -9.52 38.96 -9.32
C MET A 309 -10.26 37.63 -9.46
N GLU A 310 -10.40 37.10 -10.68
CA GLU A 310 -11.05 35.80 -10.92
C GLU A 310 -10.28 34.66 -10.25
N ALA A 311 -8.94 34.65 -10.35
CA ALA A 311 -8.11 33.66 -9.68
C ALA A 311 -8.24 33.74 -8.15
N LEU A 312 -8.36 34.95 -7.59
CA LEU A 312 -8.61 35.16 -6.16
C LEU A 312 -9.96 34.59 -5.74
N ILE A 313 -11.02 34.84 -6.52
CA ILE A 313 -12.37 34.32 -6.26
C ILE A 313 -12.37 32.78 -6.33
N HIS A 314 -11.74 32.20 -7.36
CA HIS A 314 -11.61 30.74 -7.46
C HIS A 314 -10.84 30.14 -6.29
N HIS A 315 -9.81 30.79 -5.81
CA HIS A 315 -9.08 30.36 -4.63
C HIS A 315 -9.98 30.33 -3.38
N PHE A 316 -10.75 31.39 -3.12
CA PHE A 316 -11.69 31.40 -1.99
C PHE A 316 -12.76 30.32 -2.12
N LYS A 317 -13.38 30.18 -3.28
CA LYS A 317 -14.41 29.17 -3.50
C LYS A 317 -13.88 27.76 -3.33
N TYR A 318 -12.68 27.48 -3.85
CA TYR A 318 -12.05 26.18 -3.71
C TYR A 318 -11.82 25.78 -2.24
N PHE A 319 -11.32 26.69 -1.42
CA PHE A 319 -11.01 26.39 -0.01
C PHE A 319 -12.21 26.51 0.95
N THR A 320 -13.28 27.21 0.58
CA THR A 320 -14.47 27.38 1.43
C THR A 320 -15.61 26.44 1.07
N GLU A 321 -15.94 26.33 -0.22
CA GLU A 321 -17.06 25.53 -0.72
C GLU A 321 -16.60 24.20 -1.31
N GLY A 322 -15.36 24.16 -1.84
CA GLY A 322 -14.87 23.05 -2.65
C GLY A 322 -15.57 22.99 -4.02
N PHE A 323 -15.49 21.85 -4.66
CA PHE A 323 -16.24 21.56 -5.88
C PHE A 323 -17.42 20.62 -5.56
N ALA A 324 -18.45 20.66 -6.39
CA ALA A 324 -19.59 19.76 -6.32
C ALA A 324 -19.60 18.84 -7.54
N VAL A 325 -19.99 17.60 -7.32
CA VAL A 325 -20.22 16.62 -8.37
C VAL A 325 -21.72 16.58 -8.66
N ASN A 326 -22.09 16.39 -9.92
CA ASN A 326 -23.50 16.19 -10.26
C ASN A 326 -23.99 14.88 -9.64
N PRO A 327 -25.21 14.86 -9.06
CA PRO A 327 -25.80 13.66 -8.47
C PRO A 327 -26.04 12.56 -9.50
#